data_f438accc90182796434ed110d7426188
#
_entry.id   f438accc90182796434ed110d7426188
#
_cell.length_a   1.000
_cell.length_b   1.000
_cell.length_c   1.000
_cell.angle_alpha   90.00
_cell.angle_beta   90.00
_cell.angle_gamma   90.00
#
_symmetry.space_group_name_H-M   'P 1'
#
loop_
_entity.id
_entity.type
_entity.pdbx_description
1 polymer ?
#
loop_
_entity_poly.entity_id
_entity_poly.type
_entity_poly.pdbx_seq_one_letter_code
_entity_poly.pdbx_strand_id
1 'polypeptide(L)'
;MAVAQVHQREIVEVPFTLPDGQILPHPALVLSCDDLQNVEVGMFYAVLISSKNHYPQLTIPIQSDWLSTPLSKASYFVTHIVSMFNVEDVIAHHNCFLRQPFFDNVVDRIIANIVDGDWDE
;
A
#
# COMPACT_ATOMS: atom_id res chain seq x y z
N MET A 1 2.97 -1.85 27.49
CA MET A 1 3.75 -2.26 26.33
C MET A 1 3.23 -1.55 25.10
N ALA A 2 4.10 -0.91 24.35
CA ALA A 2 3.69 -0.19 23.14
C ALA A 2 3.32 -1.19 22.06
N VAL A 3 2.15 -1.00 21.43
CA VAL A 3 1.78 -1.74 20.24
C VAL A 3 2.62 -1.20 19.08
N ALA A 4 3.19 -2.09 18.28
CA ALA A 4 3.91 -1.67 17.08
C ALA A 4 2.95 -0.86 16.21
N GLN A 5 3.39 0.33 15.80
CA GLN A 5 2.58 1.21 14.98
C GLN A 5 3.08 1.19 13.55
N VAL A 6 2.19 1.45 12.62
CA VAL A 6 2.55 1.73 11.25
C VAL A 6 2.48 3.23 11.00
N HIS A 7 3.20 3.69 9.98
CA HIS A 7 3.23 5.10 9.63
C HIS A 7 2.83 5.28 8.19
N GLN A 8 2.16 6.38 7.89
CA GLN A 8 1.83 6.74 6.51
C GLN A 8 3.08 6.70 5.64
N ARG A 9 2.95 6.14 4.45
CA ARG A 9 4.02 5.96 3.46
C ARG A 9 4.97 4.79 3.78
N GLU A 10 4.77 4.12 4.89
CA GLU A 10 5.57 2.94 5.24
C GLU A 10 5.12 1.74 4.39
N ILE A 11 6.08 0.90 4.00
CA ILE A 11 5.78 -0.38 3.34
C ILE A 11 5.90 -1.48 4.38
N VAL A 12 4.82 -2.25 4.52
CA VAL A 12 4.72 -3.35 5.48
C VAL A 12 4.25 -4.61 4.77
N GLU A 13 4.54 -5.76 5.37
CA GLU A 13 4.03 -7.04 4.88
C GLU A 13 2.74 -7.38 5.61
N VAL A 14 1.69 -7.69 4.87
CA VAL A 14 0.36 -7.97 5.43
C VAL A 14 -0.27 -9.18 4.75
N PRO A 15 -1.19 -9.90 5.43
CA PRO A 15 -1.94 -10.98 4.80
C PRO A 15 -3.07 -10.40 3.93
N PHE A 16 -2.88 -10.45 2.61
CA PHE A 16 -3.91 -9.99 1.67
C PHE A 16 -4.80 -11.16 1.25
N THR A 17 -6.11 -10.91 1.24
CA THR A 17 -7.08 -11.83 0.65
C THR A 17 -7.22 -11.51 -0.83
N LEU A 18 -6.81 -12.45 -1.67
CA LEU A 18 -6.87 -12.29 -3.12
C LEU A 18 -8.27 -12.61 -3.63
N PRO A 19 -8.60 -12.20 -4.88
CA PRO A 19 -9.95 -12.44 -5.43
C PRO A 19 -10.38 -13.91 -5.44
N ASP A 20 -9.43 -14.85 -5.52
CA ASP A 20 -9.73 -16.29 -5.49
C ASP A 20 -9.93 -16.84 -4.07
N GLY A 21 -9.87 -15.97 -3.05
CA GLY A 21 -10.04 -16.35 -1.65
C GLY A 21 -8.77 -16.76 -0.94
N GLN A 22 -7.64 -16.87 -1.63
CA GLN A 22 -6.37 -17.17 -0.99
C GLN A 22 -5.89 -15.99 -0.16
N ILE A 23 -5.28 -16.29 0.99
CA ILE A 23 -4.65 -15.29 1.84
C ILE A 23 -3.16 -15.50 1.75
N LEU A 24 -2.45 -14.52 1.17
CA LEU A 24 -1.01 -14.58 0.96
C LEU A 24 -0.34 -13.34 1.50
N PRO A 25 0.89 -13.45 2.05
CA PRO A 25 1.65 -12.27 2.44
C PRO A 25 2.00 -11.43 1.22
N HIS A 26 1.76 -10.13 1.31
CA HIS A 26 2.15 -9.18 0.28
C HIS A 26 2.65 -7.90 0.93
N PRO A 27 3.61 -7.21 0.30
CA PRO A 27 3.92 -5.85 0.72
C PRO A 27 2.72 -4.94 0.43
N ALA A 28 2.57 -3.94 1.26
CA ALA A 28 1.51 -2.95 1.12
C ALA A 28 2.01 -1.59 1.55
N LEU A 29 1.50 -0.55 0.89
CA LEU A 29 1.83 0.83 1.24
C LEU A 29 0.76 1.38 2.17
N VAL A 30 1.17 1.82 3.36
CA VAL A 30 0.26 2.40 4.35
C VAL A 30 -0.22 3.77 3.85
N LEU A 31 -1.54 3.91 3.75
CA LEU A 31 -2.20 5.15 3.29
C LEU A 31 -2.66 6.03 4.44
N SER A 32 -2.99 5.44 5.58
CA SER A 32 -3.61 6.13 6.69
C SER A 32 -2.70 7.18 7.32
N CYS A 33 -3.22 8.38 7.49
CA CYS A 33 -2.49 9.43 8.20
C CYS A 33 -2.47 9.14 9.71
N ASP A 34 -1.55 9.80 10.41
CA ASP A 34 -1.39 9.61 11.85
C ASP A 34 -2.65 10.02 12.61
N ASP A 35 -3.35 11.05 12.15
CA ASP A 35 -4.58 11.52 12.81
C ASP A 35 -5.64 10.41 12.82
N LEU A 36 -5.82 9.72 11.70
CA LEU A 36 -6.77 8.60 11.63
C LEU A 36 -6.35 7.49 12.57
N GLN A 37 -5.06 7.15 12.59
CA GLN A 37 -4.56 6.08 13.43
C GLN A 37 -4.66 6.41 14.93
N ASN A 38 -4.62 7.69 15.29
CA ASN A 38 -4.79 8.11 16.67
C ASN A 38 -6.26 8.00 17.13
N VAL A 39 -7.21 8.14 16.20
CA VAL A 39 -8.64 8.03 16.50
C VAL A 39 -9.08 6.57 16.46
N GLU A 40 -8.73 5.87 15.40
CA GLU A 40 -9.02 4.44 15.22
C GLU A 40 -7.76 3.63 15.51
N VAL A 41 -7.51 3.45 16.81
CA VAL A 41 -6.29 2.78 17.25
C VAL A 41 -6.29 1.32 16.80
N GLY A 42 -5.17 0.89 16.24
CA GLY A 42 -4.96 -0.50 15.85
C GLY A 42 -5.39 -0.88 14.43
N MET A 43 -5.87 0.07 13.62
CA MET A 43 -6.24 -0.23 12.23
C MET A 43 -5.62 0.78 11.27
N PHE A 44 -5.47 0.36 10.01
CA PHE A 44 -4.95 1.22 8.95
C PHE A 44 -5.44 0.74 7.60
N TYR A 45 -5.38 1.63 6.61
CA TYR A 45 -5.64 1.29 5.21
C TYR A 45 -4.33 1.20 4.45
N ALA A 46 -4.25 0.26 3.52
CA ALA A 46 -3.06 0.09 2.69
C ALA A 46 -3.43 -0.37 1.29
N VAL A 47 -2.60 0.00 0.32
CA VAL A 47 -2.73 -0.41 -1.07
C VAL A 47 -1.76 -1.56 -1.35
N LEU A 48 -2.23 -2.54 -2.13
CA LEU A 48 -1.45 -3.73 -2.46
C LEU A 48 -0.24 -3.38 -3.33
N ILE A 49 0.90 -4.00 -3.01
CA ILE A 49 2.08 -4.03 -3.86
C ILE A 49 2.24 -5.45 -4.37
N SER A 50 2.40 -5.61 -5.69
CA SER A 50 2.55 -6.92 -6.31
C SER A 50 3.71 -6.91 -7.28
N SER A 51 4.37 -8.07 -7.44
CA SER A 51 5.40 -8.25 -8.46
C SER A 51 4.79 -8.56 -9.84
N LYS A 52 3.46 -8.72 -9.92
CA LYS A 52 2.75 -9.04 -11.16
C LYS A 52 1.92 -7.86 -11.62
N ASN A 53 1.91 -7.63 -12.92
CA ASN A 53 1.17 -6.53 -13.53
C ASN A 53 0.00 -7.08 -14.35
N HIS A 54 -1.04 -7.54 -13.65
CA HIS A 54 -2.24 -8.10 -14.31
C HIS A 54 -3.15 -7.03 -14.90
N TYR A 55 -3.05 -5.78 -14.40
CA TYR A 55 -3.96 -4.69 -14.79
C TYR A 55 -3.15 -3.45 -15.11
N PRO A 56 -2.50 -3.38 -16.30
CA PRO A 56 -1.57 -2.29 -16.60
C PRO A 56 -2.14 -0.88 -16.44
N GLN A 57 -3.43 -0.68 -16.73
CA GLN A 57 -4.04 0.64 -16.58
C GLN A 57 -4.31 1.01 -15.12
N LEU A 58 -4.23 0.04 -14.19
CA LEU A 58 -4.51 0.25 -12.77
C LEU A 58 -3.26 0.17 -11.90
N THR A 59 -2.10 -0.07 -12.50
CA THR A 59 -0.86 -0.25 -11.75
C THR A 59 0.12 0.87 -12.03
N ILE A 60 0.99 1.12 -11.05
CA ILE A 60 2.11 2.06 -11.18
C ILE A 60 3.39 1.30 -10.90
N PRO A 61 4.34 1.22 -11.87
CA PRO A 61 5.64 0.62 -11.60
C PRO A 61 6.39 1.43 -10.54
N ILE A 62 6.97 0.72 -9.57
CA ILE A 62 7.70 1.35 -8.49
C ILE A 62 9.16 1.52 -8.90
N GLN A 63 9.64 2.76 -8.94
CA GLN A 63 11.04 3.04 -9.21
C GLN A 63 11.84 2.98 -7.91
N SER A 64 13.06 2.45 -7.97
CA SER A 64 13.86 2.25 -6.77
C SER A 64 14.21 3.55 -6.04
N ASP A 65 14.34 4.65 -6.77
CA ASP A 65 14.68 5.96 -6.17
C ASP A 65 13.49 6.64 -5.50
N TRP A 66 12.27 6.09 -5.64
CA TRP A 66 11.09 6.59 -4.93
C TRP A 66 11.09 6.16 -3.46
N LEU A 67 11.86 5.13 -3.13
CA LEU A 67 11.84 4.46 -1.84
C LEU A 67 13.09 4.79 -1.04
N SER A 68 12.96 4.83 0.28
CA SER A 68 14.11 4.99 1.17
C SER A 68 15.03 3.76 1.12
N THR A 69 14.47 2.59 0.84
CA THR A 69 15.22 1.34 0.66
C THR A 69 14.57 0.58 -0.50
N PRO A 70 15.34 0.16 -1.53
CA PRO A 70 14.74 -0.56 -2.66
C PRO A 70 14.12 -1.88 -2.24
N LEU A 71 13.04 -2.28 -2.92
CA LEU A 71 12.46 -3.60 -2.77
C LEU A 71 13.32 -4.61 -3.54
N SER A 72 13.28 -5.88 -3.09
CA SER A 72 14.11 -6.94 -3.68
C SER A 72 13.64 -7.35 -5.08
N LYS A 73 12.40 -7.07 -5.43
CA LYS A 73 11.80 -7.43 -6.73
C LYS A 73 11.20 -6.20 -7.37
N ALA A 74 11.19 -6.19 -8.71
CA ALA A 74 10.39 -5.23 -9.46
C ALA A 74 8.93 -5.38 -9.05
N SER A 75 8.30 -4.28 -8.69
CA SER A 75 6.97 -4.30 -8.09
C SER A 75 6.12 -3.15 -8.59
N TYR A 76 4.81 -3.27 -8.35
CA TYR A 76 3.81 -2.32 -8.81
C TYR A 76 2.86 -2.00 -7.66
N PHE A 77 2.44 -0.73 -7.55
CA PHE A 77 1.27 -0.38 -6.75
C PHE A 77 0.03 -0.77 -7.53
N VAL A 78 -0.84 -1.58 -6.93
CA VAL A 78 -2.10 -2.01 -7.56
C VAL A 78 -3.20 -1.08 -7.04
N THR A 79 -3.44 0.01 -7.75
CA THR A 79 -4.16 1.17 -7.22
C THR A 79 -5.63 0.93 -6.91
N HIS A 80 -6.24 -0.14 -7.42
CA HIS A 80 -7.65 -0.46 -7.14
C HIS A 80 -7.82 -1.46 -6.00
N ILE A 81 -6.72 -1.97 -5.43
CA ILE A 81 -6.80 -2.93 -4.32
C ILE A 81 -6.31 -2.25 -3.04
N VAL A 82 -7.27 -1.68 -2.33
CA VAL A 82 -7.05 -1.02 -1.03
C VAL A 82 -7.87 -1.77 0.00
N SER A 83 -7.26 -2.06 1.14
CA SER A 83 -7.94 -2.81 2.19
C SER A 83 -7.59 -2.27 3.57
N MET A 84 -8.43 -2.61 4.54
CA MET A 84 -8.21 -2.28 5.95
C MET A 84 -7.51 -3.45 6.63
N PHE A 85 -6.55 -3.13 7.48
CA PHE A 85 -5.81 -4.13 8.25
C PHE A 85 -5.73 -3.73 9.71
N ASN A 86 -5.53 -4.72 10.58
CA ASN A 86 -5.17 -4.47 11.97
C ASN A 86 -3.65 -4.41 12.10
N VAL A 87 -3.16 -3.50 12.93
CA VAL A 87 -1.72 -3.36 13.16
C VAL A 87 -1.12 -4.67 13.66
N GLU A 88 -1.86 -5.42 14.48
CA GLU A 88 -1.40 -6.70 15.02
C GLU A 88 -1.23 -7.78 13.94
N ASP A 89 -1.81 -7.61 12.75
CA ASP A 89 -1.70 -8.57 11.65
C ASP A 89 -0.50 -8.27 10.75
N VAL A 90 0.24 -7.21 11.00
CA VAL A 90 1.45 -6.89 10.23
C VAL A 90 2.47 -8.01 10.44
N ILE A 91 2.90 -8.64 9.34
CA ILE A 91 3.84 -9.75 9.37
C ILE A 91 5.27 -9.25 9.54
N ALA A 92 5.59 -8.16 8.85
CA ALA A 92 6.94 -7.59 8.89
C ALA A 92 6.91 -6.12 8.49
N HIS A 93 7.87 -5.36 9.04
CA HIS A 93 8.17 -4.00 8.61
C HIS A 93 9.41 -4.04 7.74
N HIS A 94 9.36 -3.38 6.58
CA HIS A 94 10.48 -3.41 5.64
C HIS A 94 11.50 -2.30 5.88
N ASN A 95 11.26 -1.43 6.85
CA ASN A 95 12.07 -0.22 7.08
C ASN A 95 12.22 0.60 5.80
N CYS A 96 11.14 0.70 5.06
CA CYS A 96 11.09 1.30 3.75
C CYS A 96 9.92 2.26 3.68
N PHE A 97 10.17 3.47 3.21
CA PHE A 97 9.14 4.51 3.07
C PHE A 97 9.14 5.05 1.65
N LEU A 98 7.95 5.25 1.12
CA LEU A 98 7.77 5.95 -0.16
C LEU A 98 7.93 7.45 0.08
N ARG A 99 8.72 8.12 -0.78
CA ARG A 99 8.94 9.55 -0.67
C ARG A 99 7.66 10.33 -0.96
N GLN A 100 7.48 11.45 -0.28
CA GLN A 100 6.21 12.19 -0.28
C GLN A 100 5.68 12.56 -1.68
N PRO A 101 6.48 13.08 -2.62
CA PRO A 101 5.93 13.43 -3.94
C PRO A 101 5.34 12.25 -4.68
N PHE A 102 5.95 11.07 -4.54
CA PHE A 102 5.46 9.86 -5.20
C PHE A 102 4.25 9.29 -4.48
N PHE A 103 4.22 9.42 -3.15
CA PHE A 103 3.04 9.06 -2.36
C PHE A 103 1.81 9.85 -2.81
N ASP A 104 1.97 11.16 -3.00
CA ASP A 104 0.88 12.02 -3.46
C ASP A 104 0.36 11.55 -4.83
N ASN A 105 1.28 11.17 -5.74
CA ASN A 105 0.90 10.66 -7.05
C ASN A 105 0.14 9.34 -6.96
N VAL A 106 0.56 8.44 -6.07
CA VAL A 106 -0.13 7.16 -5.86
C VAL A 106 -1.54 7.40 -5.33
N VAL A 107 -1.69 8.29 -4.36
CA VAL A 107 -3.01 8.63 -3.80
C VAL A 107 -3.92 9.21 -4.87
N ASP A 108 -3.42 10.13 -5.70
CA ASP A 108 -4.18 10.70 -6.81
C ASP A 108 -4.67 9.63 -7.77
N ARG A 109 -3.83 8.64 -8.08
CA ARG A 109 -4.19 7.54 -8.97
C ARG A 109 -5.21 6.61 -8.33
N ILE A 110 -5.12 6.37 -7.02
CA ILE A 110 -6.12 5.58 -6.30
C ILE A 110 -7.48 6.26 -6.40
N ILE A 111 -7.54 7.56 -6.15
CA ILE A 111 -8.79 8.32 -6.24
C ILE A 111 -9.33 8.28 -7.67
N ALA A 112 -8.49 8.53 -8.66
CA ALA A 112 -8.91 8.52 -10.06
C ALA A 112 -9.44 7.15 -10.48
N ASN A 113 -8.78 6.07 -10.07
CA ASN A 113 -9.13 4.72 -10.51
C ASN A 113 -10.32 4.14 -9.75
N ILE A 114 -10.49 4.46 -8.47
CA ILE A 114 -11.55 3.87 -7.65
C ILE A 114 -12.79 4.77 -7.60
N VAL A 115 -12.58 6.07 -7.47
CA VAL A 115 -13.68 7.01 -7.16
C VAL A 115 -14.16 7.75 -8.40
N ASP A 116 -13.25 8.37 -9.14
CA ASP A 116 -13.63 9.25 -10.25
C ASP A 116 -14.03 8.48 -11.50
N GLY A 117 -13.41 7.33 -11.75
CA GLY A 117 -13.74 6.51 -12.91
C GLY A 117 -13.42 7.16 -14.26
N ASP A 118 -12.60 8.20 -14.26
CA ASP A 118 -12.22 8.94 -15.48
C ASP A 118 -10.94 8.34 -16.02
N TRP A 119 -11.06 7.09 -16.49
CA TRP A 119 -9.91 6.36 -16.99
C TRP A 119 -9.61 6.78 -18.42
N ASP A 120 -8.34 6.86 -18.74
CA ASP A 120 -7.89 7.12 -20.11
C ASP A 120 -8.35 6.01 -21.04
N GLU A 121 -8.84 6.41 -22.19
CA GLU A 121 -9.32 5.54 -23.21
C GLU A 121 -8.23 5.17 -24.20
#